data_d250e2775485c9c98bae64652f3eafca
#
_entry.id   d250e2775485c9c98bae64652f3eafca
#
_cell.length_a   1.000
_cell.length_b   1.000
_cell.length_c   1.000
_cell.angle_alpha   90.00
_cell.angle_beta   90.00
_cell.angle_gamma   90.00
#
_symmetry.space_group_name_H-M   'P 1'
#
loop_
_entity.id
_entity.type
_entity.pdbx_description
1 polymer ?
#
loop_
_entity_poly.entity_id
_entity_poly.type
_entity_poly.pdbx_seq_one_letter_code
_entity_poly.pdbx_strand_id
1 'polypeptide(L)'
;MTPKAKPRKQSVILVTIVALALALLLLRMFVFVHGQGRRGIRRTQSGQPAALSTVHAASYGTAASWARQPWSDRFGDGTPDFLRLTDPADQAAFRQWFTLIAEYQAIRPKAEIPTEITDCASLLRYSYREALKRHDDTWFVATGIELVAMPGDVRAWRYPETPLGAALFRIKPGAFEPEDATNGAFAQFADAKTLVERNAYLVTRDVRQAQPGDLLFYRQFGQSSPWHSMIVMRIAGQPAVVYDTGEDHGKSGELRRVLLPELLDHPQPQWRPIPGNPNFLGVYRWNILRGTL
;
A
#
# COMPACT_ATOMS: atom_id res chain seq x y z
N MET A 1 8.12 -22.43 -64.16
CA MET A 1 6.86 -21.69 -64.03
C MET A 1 6.70 -21.26 -62.52
N THR A 2 7.02 -20.04 -62.28
CA THR A 2 6.93 -19.47 -60.95
C THR A 2 5.65 -18.64 -60.84
N PRO A 3 4.83 -18.75 -59.78
CA PRO A 3 3.62 -17.94 -59.65
C PRO A 3 3.95 -16.52 -59.13
N LYS A 4 3.43 -15.53 -59.85
CA LYS A 4 3.50 -14.10 -59.53
C LYS A 4 2.71 -13.79 -58.25
N ALA A 5 3.38 -13.16 -57.30
CA ALA A 5 2.77 -12.59 -56.10
C ALA A 5 1.91 -11.35 -56.46
N LYS A 6 0.68 -11.29 -55.93
CA LYS A 6 -0.23 -10.15 -56.05
C LYS A 6 0.02 -9.16 -54.88
N PRO A 7 0.22 -7.86 -55.12
CA PRO A 7 0.58 -6.94 -54.05
C PRO A 7 -0.59 -6.15 -53.42
N ARG A 8 -0.55 -6.00 -52.10
CA ARG A 8 -0.48 -4.73 -51.36
C ARG A 8 -1.61 -3.67 -51.46
N LYS A 9 -2.87 -4.05 -51.57
CA LYS A 9 -3.97 -3.05 -51.34
C LYS A 9 -4.42 -2.99 -49.89
N GLN A 10 -4.27 -4.03 -49.10
CA GLN A 10 -4.70 -4.06 -47.69
C GLN A 10 -3.78 -3.27 -46.74
N SER A 11 -2.48 -3.20 -46.99
CA SER A 11 -1.54 -2.46 -46.13
C SER A 11 -1.70 -0.94 -46.23
N VAL A 12 -2.10 -0.42 -47.42
CA VAL A 12 -2.30 1.03 -47.58
C VAL A 12 -3.55 1.50 -46.87
N ILE A 13 -4.62 0.73 -46.87
CA ILE A 13 -5.88 1.07 -46.19
C ILE A 13 -5.67 1.09 -44.66
N LEU A 14 -4.94 0.14 -44.11
CA LEU A 14 -4.67 0.09 -42.65
C LEU A 14 -3.83 1.27 -42.19
N VAL A 15 -2.81 1.67 -42.93
CA VAL A 15 -1.96 2.83 -42.64
C VAL A 15 -2.77 4.13 -42.68
N THR A 16 -3.69 4.27 -43.62
CA THR A 16 -4.53 5.46 -43.77
C THR A 16 -5.53 5.58 -42.58
N ILE A 17 -6.12 4.46 -42.15
CA ILE A 17 -7.06 4.45 -41.01
C ILE A 17 -6.34 4.83 -39.68
N VAL A 18 -5.14 4.29 -39.46
CA VAL A 18 -4.34 4.61 -38.25
C VAL A 18 -3.91 6.08 -38.23
N ALA A 19 -3.50 6.63 -39.40
CA ALA A 19 -3.14 8.05 -39.50
C ALA A 19 -4.33 8.99 -39.24
N LEU A 20 -5.54 8.62 -39.75
CA LEU A 20 -6.74 9.41 -39.52
C LEU A 20 -7.18 9.39 -38.04
N ALA A 21 -7.07 8.23 -37.39
CA ALA A 21 -7.37 8.09 -35.95
C ALA A 21 -6.42 8.92 -35.09
N LEU A 22 -5.12 8.94 -35.41
CA LEU A 22 -4.14 9.76 -34.69
C LEU A 22 -4.39 11.28 -34.88
N ALA A 23 -4.74 11.69 -36.10
CA ALA A 23 -5.06 13.10 -36.40
C ALA A 23 -6.29 13.58 -35.65
N LEU A 24 -7.34 12.72 -35.53
CA LEU A 24 -8.55 13.04 -34.73
C LEU A 24 -8.26 13.12 -33.23
N LEU A 25 -7.35 12.27 -32.72
CA LEU A 25 -6.94 12.31 -31.30
C LEU A 25 -6.18 13.61 -30.98
N LEU A 26 -5.25 14.01 -31.86
CA LEU A 26 -4.50 15.27 -31.72
C LEU A 26 -5.39 16.51 -31.84
N LEU A 27 -6.40 16.49 -32.72
CA LEU A 27 -7.35 17.56 -32.86
C LEU A 27 -8.23 17.71 -31.59
N ARG A 28 -8.65 16.60 -30.99
CA ARG A 28 -9.37 16.63 -29.70
C ARG A 28 -8.54 17.20 -28.55
N MET A 29 -7.26 16.82 -28.46
CA MET A 29 -6.35 17.41 -27.47
C MET A 29 -6.15 18.91 -27.69
N PHE A 30 -6.01 19.35 -28.93
CA PHE A 30 -5.84 20.77 -29.26
C PHE A 30 -7.06 21.62 -28.91
N VAL A 31 -8.28 21.14 -29.16
CA VAL A 31 -9.54 21.80 -28.80
C VAL A 31 -9.73 21.85 -27.29
N PHE A 32 -9.30 20.81 -26.55
CA PHE A 32 -9.38 20.78 -25.07
C PHE A 32 -8.42 21.79 -24.43
N VAL A 33 -7.20 21.93 -24.95
CA VAL A 33 -6.21 22.86 -24.42
C VAL A 33 -6.52 24.32 -24.74
N HIS A 34 -7.16 24.63 -25.87
CA HIS A 34 -7.48 26.01 -26.29
C HIS A 34 -8.88 26.48 -25.90
N GLY A 35 -9.75 25.57 -25.40
CA GLY A 35 -11.13 25.90 -24.97
C GLY A 35 -11.24 26.54 -23.57
N GLN A 36 -10.16 26.61 -22.79
CA GLN A 36 -10.16 27.13 -21.40
C GLN A 36 -9.86 28.64 -21.28
N GLY A 37 -9.69 29.36 -22.36
CA GLY A 37 -9.32 30.75 -22.33
C GLY A 37 -10.37 31.72 -22.90
N ARG A 38 -11.42 32.02 -22.14
CA ARG A 38 -12.18 33.31 -22.18
C ARG A 38 -13.51 33.16 -21.45
N ARG A 39 -13.51 33.37 -20.14
CA ARG A 39 -14.68 33.87 -19.42
C ARG A 39 -14.31 35.19 -18.75
N GLY A 40 -14.88 36.26 -19.28
CA GLY A 40 -14.64 37.62 -18.86
C GLY A 40 -15.04 37.88 -17.40
N ILE A 41 -14.19 38.58 -16.71
CA ILE A 41 -14.38 39.11 -15.37
C ILE A 41 -15.38 40.27 -15.44
N ARG A 42 -16.59 40.10 -14.95
CA ARG A 42 -17.51 41.19 -14.60
C ARG A 42 -17.20 41.61 -13.16
N ARG A 43 -16.59 42.77 -13.02
CA ARG A 43 -16.35 43.47 -11.77
C ARG A 43 -17.65 44.10 -11.27
N THR A 44 -18.23 43.59 -10.18
CA THR A 44 -19.18 44.34 -9.36
C THR A 44 -18.55 44.52 -7.98
N GLN A 45 -18.26 45.77 -7.66
CA GLN A 45 -17.93 46.19 -6.31
C GLN A 45 -19.19 46.21 -5.45
N SER A 46 -19.17 45.50 -4.32
CA SER A 46 -19.79 45.96 -3.07
C SER A 46 -19.20 45.12 -1.96
N GLY A 47 -18.67 45.80 -0.95
CA GLY A 47 -17.85 45.20 0.09
C GLY A 47 -18.60 44.41 1.14
N GLN A 48 -17.92 43.39 1.58
CA GLN A 48 -17.83 42.92 2.96
C GLN A 48 -16.60 42.00 3.02
N PRO A 49 -15.74 42.07 4.03
CA PRO A 49 -14.61 41.19 4.13
C PRO A 49 -15.17 39.77 4.41
N ALA A 50 -15.03 38.88 3.42
CA ALA A 50 -15.24 37.47 3.62
C ALA A 50 -14.27 37.03 4.71
N ALA A 51 -14.83 36.49 5.81
CA ALA A 51 -14.08 35.80 6.82
C ALA A 51 -13.18 34.76 6.14
N LEU A 52 -11.87 34.93 6.30
CA LEU A 52 -10.88 33.91 6.00
C LEU A 52 -11.35 32.64 6.73
N SER A 53 -11.87 31.68 5.95
CA SER A 53 -12.01 30.31 6.44
C SER A 53 -10.60 29.89 6.88
N THR A 54 -10.39 29.93 8.17
CA THR A 54 -9.23 29.31 8.81
C THR A 54 -9.31 27.84 8.43
N VAL A 55 -8.51 27.46 7.43
CA VAL A 55 -8.16 26.06 7.21
C VAL A 55 -7.62 25.61 8.57
N HIS A 56 -8.41 24.81 9.29
CA HIS A 56 -7.94 24.16 10.51
C HIS A 56 -6.75 23.33 10.06
N ALA A 57 -5.54 23.83 10.30
CA ALA A 57 -4.36 23.00 10.30
C ALA A 57 -4.65 21.90 11.32
N ALA A 58 -4.90 20.69 10.85
CA ALA A 58 -5.09 19.55 11.70
C ALA A 58 -3.87 19.50 12.62
N SER A 59 -4.07 19.76 13.90
CA SER A 59 -3.00 19.70 14.89
C SER A 59 -2.67 18.23 15.11
N TYR A 60 -1.68 17.78 14.34
CA TYR A 60 -1.11 16.45 14.53
C TYR A 60 -0.56 16.37 15.95
N GLY A 61 -0.80 15.22 16.61
CA GLY A 61 -0.67 15.03 18.02
C GLY A 61 0.59 15.62 18.63
N THR A 62 0.40 16.74 19.35
CA THR A 62 1.42 17.23 20.27
C THR A 62 1.50 16.29 21.47
N ALA A 63 2.60 16.28 22.22
CA ALA A 63 2.70 15.49 23.47
C ALA A 63 1.47 15.66 24.38
N ALA A 64 0.88 16.85 24.43
CA ALA A 64 -0.35 17.13 25.16
C ALA A 64 -1.61 16.47 24.57
N SER A 65 -1.66 16.17 23.28
CA SER A 65 -2.79 15.46 22.66
C SER A 65 -2.72 13.96 22.91
N TRP A 66 -1.52 13.38 22.90
CA TRP A 66 -1.30 11.96 23.22
C TRP A 66 -1.60 11.64 24.67
N ALA A 67 -1.34 12.57 25.60
CA ALA A 67 -1.69 12.41 27.04
C ALA A 67 -3.21 12.25 27.26
N ARG A 68 -4.05 12.69 26.31
CA ARG A 68 -5.51 12.55 26.36
C ARG A 68 -6.05 11.33 25.63
N GLN A 69 -5.20 10.62 24.89
CA GLN A 69 -5.60 9.39 24.21
C GLN A 69 -5.67 8.20 25.19
N PRO A 70 -6.53 7.22 24.96
CA PRO A 70 -6.59 6.05 25.81
C PRO A 70 -5.32 5.20 25.67
N TRP A 71 -4.57 5.08 26.75
CA TRP A 71 -3.42 4.19 26.90
C TRP A 71 -3.90 2.80 27.32
N SER A 72 -4.82 2.25 26.54
CA SER A 72 -5.47 0.97 26.72
C SER A 72 -5.32 0.10 25.47
N ASP A 73 -5.63 -1.16 25.62
CA ASP A 73 -5.68 -2.15 24.53
C ASP A 73 -7.01 -2.90 24.61
N ARG A 74 -8.05 -2.35 24.00
CA ARG A 74 -9.42 -2.90 24.07
C ARG A 74 -9.55 -4.30 23.48
N PHE A 75 -8.60 -4.73 22.64
CA PHE A 75 -8.62 -6.04 22.01
C PHE A 75 -7.64 -7.03 22.64
N GLY A 76 -6.79 -6.61 23.58
CA GLY A 76 -5.78 -7.43 24.22
C GLY A 76 -4.74 -8.00 23.25
N ASP A 77 -4.55 -7.36 22.09
CA ASP A 77 -3.68 -7.83 21.01
C ASP A 77 -2.29 -7.17 21.01
N GLY A 78 -1.97 -6.41 22.04
CA GLY A 78 -0.70 -5.73 22.21
C GLY A 78 -0.60 -4.39 21.47
N THR A 79 -1.63 -3.99 20.72
CA THR A 79 -1.66 -2.72 20.00
C THR A 79 -2.42 -1.68 20.82
N PRO A 80 -1.79 -0.58 21.25
CA PRO A 80 -2.46 0.46 22.00
C PRO A 80 -3.57 1.14 21.19
N ASP A 81 -4.66 1.49 21.87
CA ASP A 81 -5.84 2.09 21.23
C ASP A 81 -5.54 3.42 20.54
N PHE A 82 -4.54 4.17 21.01
CA PHE A 82 -4.13 5.43 20.38
C PHE A 82 -3.49 5.25 18.98
N LEU A 83 -3.05 4.05 18.62
CA LEU A 83 -2.56 3.76 17.26
C LEU A 83 -3.65 3.29 16.30
N ARG A 84 -4.85 2.95 16.79
CA ARG A 84 -5.90 2.41 15.94
C ARG A 84 -6.52 3.48 15.06
N LEU A 85 -6.61 3.17 13.79
CA LEU A 85 -7.29 4.01 12.80
C LEU A 85 -8.79 3.72 12.88
N THR A 86 -9.52 4.50 13.68
CA THR A 86 -10.96 4.30 13.90
C THR A 86 -11.83 4.99 12.86
N ASP A 87 -11.32 6.04 12.19
CA ASP A 87 -12.00 6.71 11.08
C ASP A 87 -11.89 5.85 9.80
N PRO A 88 -13.01 5.50 9.14
CA PRO A 88 -12.98 4.77 7.87
C PRO A 88 -12.14 5.45 6.77
N ALA A 89 -12.09 6.78 6.74
CA ALA A 89 -11.27 7.51 5.77
C ALA A 89 -9.77 7.31 6.03
N ASP A 90 -9.34 7.29 7.30
CA ASP A 90 -7.95 7.01 7.67
C ASP A 90 -7.57 5.55 7.39
N GLN A 91 -8.49 4.61 7.62
CA GLN A 91 -8.28 3.21 7.22
C GLN A 91 -8.12 3.05 5.70
N ALA A 92 -8.97 3.75 4.93
CA ALA A 92 -8.90 3.75 3.47
C ALA A 92 -7.59 4.39 2.98
N ALA A 93 -7.19 5.53 3.54
CA ALA A 93 -5.94 6.21 3.23
C ALA A 93 -4.73 5.33 3.50
N PHE A 94 -4.66 4.71 4.69
CA PHE A 94 -3.58 3.77 5.03
C PHE A 94 -3.51 2.61 4.03
N ARG A 95 -4.64 1.96 3.73
CA ARG A 95 -4.68 0.82 2.79
C ARG A 95 -4.23 1.22 1.39
N GLN A 96 -4.65 2.38 0.92
CA GLN A 96 -4.27 2.90 -0.40
C GLN A 96 -2.76 3.15 -0.46
N TRP A 97 -2.19 3.89 0.51
CA TRP A 97 -0.76 4.14 0.56
C TRP A 97 0.05 2.87 0.75
N PHE A 98 -0.35 1.99 1.66
CA PHE A 98 0.33 0.72 1.95
C PHE A 98 0.46 -0.16 0.69
N THR A 99 -0.63 -0.32 -0.06
CA THR A 99 -0.62 -1.11 -1.28
C THR A 99 0.12 -0.43 -2.43
N LEU A 100 -0.05 0.88 -2.60
CA LEU A 100 0.60 1.67 -3.64
C LEU A 100 2.12 1.67 -3.46
N ILE A 101 2.61 1.90 -2.24
CA ILE A 101 4.04 1.89 -1.94
C ILE A 101 4.64 0.51 -2.22
N ALA A 102 3.99 -0.57 -1.78
CA ALA A 102 4.45 -1.93 -2.04
C ALA A 102 4.47 -2.26 -3.54
N GLU A 103 3.42 -1.86 -4.28
CA GLU A 103 3.35 -2.04 -5.71
C GLU A 103 4.47 -1.30 -6.43
N TYR A 104 4.71 -0.05 -6.06
CA TYR A 104 5.74 0.77 -6.66
C TYR A 104 7.13 0.13 -6.53
N GLN A 105 7.44 -0.48 -5.36
CA GLN A 105 8.70 -1.18 -5.19
C GLN A 105 8.84 -2.38 -6.15
N ALA A 106 7.74 -3.05 -6.48
CA ALA A 106 7.76 -4.23 -7.35
C ALA A 106 7.82 -3.90 -8.86
N ILE A 107 7.63 -2.63 -9.24
CA ILE A 107 7.69 -2.22 -10.66
C ILE A 107 8.92 -1.40 -11.01
N ARG A 108 9.65 -0.89 -10.01
CA ARG A 108 10.85 -0.09 -10.22
C ARG A 108 12.08 -0.97 -10.49
N PRO A 109 13.11 -0.42 -11.15
CA PRO A 109 14.38 -1.13 -11.34
C PRO A 109 14.96 -1.60 -10.00
N LYS A 110 15.53 -2.82 -9.97
CA LYS A 110 16.09 -3.41 -8.74
C LYS A 110 17.12 -2.50 -8.05
N ALA A 111 17.91 -1.76 -8.81
CA ALA A 111 18.91 -0.84 -8.27
C ALA A 111 18.32 0.37 -7.54
N GLU A 112 17.03 0.65 -7.73
CA GLU A 112 16.32 1.76 -7.11
C GLU A 112 15.47 1.33 -5.91
N ILE A 113 15.37 0.02 -5.65
CA ILE A 113 14.66 -0.51 -4.47
C ILE A 113 15.42 -0.08 -3.22
N PRO A 114 14.73 0.46 -2.18
CA PRO A 114 15.37 0.78 -0.91
C PRO A 114 16.14 -0.41 -0.34
N THR A 115 17.38 -0.18 0.06
CA THR A 115 18.29 -1.24 0.54
C THR A 115 17.80 -1.95 1.80
N GLU A 116 16.86 -1.36 2.53
CA GLU A 116 16.21 -1.97 3.68
C GLU A 116 15.16 -3.03 3.31
N ILE A 117 14.74 -3.11 2.03
CA ILE A 117 13.83 -4.16 1.53
C ILE A 117 14.68 -5.33 1.05
N THR A 118 14.81 -6.35 1.91
CA THR A 118 15.66 -7.53 1.69
C THR A 118 14.88 -8.83 1.73
N ASP A 119 13.64 -8.81 2.21
CA ASP A 119 12.75 -9.96 2.36
C ASP A 119 11.27 -9.53 2.41
N CYS A 120 10.37 -10.50 2.48
CA CYS A 120 8.94 -10.25 2.55
C CYS A 120 8.51 -9.43 3.80
N ALA A 121 9.15 -9.63 4.94
CA ALA A 121 8.83 -8.90 6.16
C ALA A 121 9.33 -7.44 6.10
N SER A 122 10.47 -7.20 5.49
CA SER A 122 10.99 -5.83 5.29
C SER A 122 10.13 -5.03 4.30
N LEU A 123 9.59 -5.67 3.26
CA LEU A 123 8.61 -5.04 2.37
C LEU A 123 7.35 -4.60 3.15
N LEU A 124 6.84 -5.47 4.04
CA LEU A 124 5.70 -5.14 4.90
C LEU A 124 6.01 -3.95 5.80
N ARG A 125 7.15 -3.98 6.51
CA ARG A 125 7.55 -2.92 7.45
C ARG A 125 7.78 -1.59 6.74
N TYR A 126 8.48 -1.62 5.60
CA TYR A 126 8.71 -0.44 4.77
C TYR A 126 7.40 0.19 4.35
N SER A 127 6.52 -0.58 3.69
CA SER A 127 5.25 -0.08 3.18
C SER A 127 4.32 0.42 4.29
N TYR A 128 4.31 -0.26 5.45
CA TYR A 128 3.53 0.14 6.63
C TYR A 128 4.01 1.50 7.17
N ARG A 129 5.32 1.64 7.37
CA ARG A 129 5.92 2.87 7.88
C ARG A 129 5.71 4.04 6.93
N GLU A 130 6.00 3.83 5.66
CA GLU A 130 5.86 4.88 4.65
C GLU A 130 4.40 5.33 4.50
N ALA A 131 3.42 4.42 4.58
CA ALA A 131 1.99 4.73 4.50
C ALA A 131 1.48 5.64 5.63
N LEU A 132 2.23 5.76 6.73
CA LEU A 132 1.88 6.57 7.90
C LEU A 132 2.66 7.88 7.97
N LYS A 133 3.49 8.19 6.97
CA LYS A 133 4.19 9.48 6.85
C LYS A 133 3.30 10.54 6.22
N ARG A 134 3.79 11.78 6.26
CA ARG A 134 3.27 12.84 5.41
C ARG A 134 3.79 12.62 3.99
N HIS A 135 2.89 12.66 3.01
CA HIS A 135 3.25 12.52 1.61
C HIS A 135 3.32 13.90 0.95
N ASP A 136 4.35 14.66 1.33
CA ASP A 136 4.66 15.98 0.77
C ASP A 136 5.81 15.89 -0.27
N ASP A 137 6.16 17.02 -0.87
CA ASP A 137 7.21 17.09 -1.90
C ASP A 137 8.55 16.51 -1.43
N THR A 138 8.88 16.66 -0.13
CA THR A 138 10.10 16.10 0.45
C THR A 138 10.05 14.58 0.44
N TRP A 139 8.90 13.99 0.79
CA TRP A 139 8.70 12.55 0.76
C TRP A 139 8.76 12.00 -0.67
N PHE A 140 8.14 12.68 -1.64
CA PHE A 140 8.19 12.26 -3.05
C PHE A 140 9.61 12.29 -3.61
N VAL A 141 10.37 13.35 -3.32
CA VAL A 141 11.78 13.43 -3.71
C VAL A 141 12.61 12.31 -3.06
N ALA A 142 12.39 12.03 -1.78
CA ALA A 142 13.14 11.01 -1.05
C ALA A 142 12.83 9.58 -1.50
N THR A 143 11.58 9.30 -1.90
CA THR A 143 11.14 7.95 -2.29
C THR A 143 11.23 7.71 -3.80
N GLY A 144 11.27 8.77 -4.60
CA GLY A 144 11.19 8.70 -6.06
C GLY A 144 9.85 8.18 -6.59
N ILE A 145 8.80 8.17 -5.75
CA ILE A 145 7.46 7.75 -6.17
C ILE A 145 6.80 8.88 -6.95
N GLU A 146 6.32 8.59 -8.15
CA GLU A 146 5.59 9.52 -9.00
C GLU A 146 4.15 9.05 -9.17
N LEU A 147 3.18 9.92 -8.89
CA LEU A 147 1.75 9.60 -8.96
C LEU A 147 1.00 10.61 -9.81
N VAL A 148 0.03 10.11 -10.59
CA VAL A 148 -0.91 10.95 -11.35
C VAL A 148 -2.01 11.51 -10.44
N ALA A 149 -2.42 10.74 -9.43
CA ALA A 149 -3.42 11.15 -8.43
C ALA A 149 -2.97 10.68 -7.04
N MET A 150 -3.06 11.58 -6.08
CA MET A 150 -2.63 11.30 -4.71
C MET A 150 -3.79 10.85 -3.84
N PRO A 151 -3.66 9.74 -3.10
CA PRO A 151 -4.54 9.45 -1.97
C PRO A 151 -4.44 10.54 -0.89
N GLY A 152 -5.49 10.68 -0.08
CA GLY A 152 -5.37 11.48 1.15
C GLY A 152 -4.43 10.83 2.16
N ASP A 153 -3.80 11.63 3.01
CA ASP A 153 -3.00 11.13 4.15
C ASP A 153 -3.88 10.59 5.27
N VAL A 154 -3.30 9.69 6.07
CA VAL A 154 -3.82 9.34 7.39
C VAL A 154 -3.77 10.59 8.27
N ARG A 155 -4.89 10.92 8.93
CA ARG A 155 -5.02 12.14 9.74
C ARG A 155 -4.92 11.88 11.23
N ALA A 156 -5.23 10.64 11.67
CA ALA A 156 -5.24 10.30 13.10
C ALA A 156 -3.87 10.53 13.75
N TRP A 157 -2.82 10.12 13.11
CA TRP A 157 -1.44 10.30 13.56
C TRP A 157 -0.45 10.07 12.41
N ARG A 158 0.81 10.40 12.65
CA ARG A 158 1.90 10.26 11.67
C ARG A 158 3.12 9.60 12.28
N TYR A 159 3.80 8.83 11.46
CA TYR A 159 5.12 8.30 11.80
C TYR A 159 6.20 9.38 11.60
N PRO A 160 7.14 9.53 12.52
CA PRO A 160 7.30 8.86 13.83
C PRO A 160 6.66 9.63 15.01
N GLU A 161 5.71 10.50 14.78
CA GLU A 161 5.13 11.45 15.74
C GLU A 161 4.13 10.77 16.71
N THR A 162 4.50 9.62 17.29
CA THR A 162 3.69 8.89 18.26
C THR A 162 4.44 8.70 19.57
N PRO A 163 3.78 8.32 20.69
CA PRO A 163 4.48 7.96 21.93
C PRO A 163 5.52 6.85 21.78
N LEU A 164 5.38 6.02 20.75
CA LEU A 164 6.34 4.94 20.43
C LEU A 164 7.51 5.43 19.55
N GLY A 165 7.48 6.66 19.05
CA GLY A 165 8.46 7.17 18.13
C GLY A 165 8.60 6.28 16.89
N ALA A 166 9.82 5.85 16.58
CA ALA A 166 10.10 4.98 15.45
C ALA A 166 9.80 3.48 15.69
N ALA A 167 9.48 3.08 16.93
CA ALA A 167 9.23 1.70 17.31
C ALA A 167 7.78 1.29 17.03
N LEU A 168 7.43 1.00 15.78
CA LEU A 168 6.05 0.75 15.34
C LEU A 168 5.51 -0.65 15.64
N PHE A 169 6.39 -1.66 15.78
CA PHE A 169 5.97 -3.05 15.81
C PHE A 169 6.10 -3.65 17.20
N ARG A 170 5.01 -4.25 17.69
CA ARG A 170 4.99 -5.03 18.92
C ARG A 170 5.91 -6.24 18.77
N ILE A 171 6.86 -6.42 19.70
CA ILE A 171 7.78 -7.57 19.69
C ILE A 171 7.66 -8.45 20.95
N LYS A 172 7.08 -7.94 22.04
CA LYS A 172 6.81 -8.72 23.26
C LYS A 172 5.37 -9.27 23.26
N PRO A 173 5.12 -10.46 23.82
CA PRO A 173 3.78 -11.00 23.97
C PRO A 173 2.94 -10.22 24.99
N GLY A 174 1.62 -10.45 24.97
CA GLY A 174 0.67 -9.91 25.94
C GLY A 174 -0.06 -8.66 25.45
N ALA A 175 -1.08 -8.25 26.21
CA ALA A 175 -1.78 -6.99 26.00
C ALA A 175 -0.83 -5.81 26.20
N PHE A 176 -1.20 -4.65 25.65
CA PHE A 176 -0.44 -3.43 25.86
C PHE A 176 -0.67 -2.89 27.28
N GLU A 177 0.43 -2.57 27.94
CA GLU A 177 0.45 -1.81 29.19
C GLU A 177 1.20 -0.48 28.96
N PRO A 178 0.88 0.60 29.68
CA PRO A 178 1.50 1.92 29.46
C PRO A 178 3.04 1.90 29.49
N GLU A 179 3.64 1.05 30.31
CA GLU A 179 5.09 0.88 30.46
C GLU A 179 5.74 0.31 29.20
N ASP A 180 4.95 -0.35 28.35
CA ASP A 180 5.42 -0.97 27.09
C ASP A 180 5.91 0.08 26.09
N ALA A 181 5.45 1.31 26.20
CA ALA A 181 5.92 2.39 25.35
C ALA A 181 7.43 2.69 25.53
N THR A 182 8.00 2.34 26.68
CA THR A 182 9.39 2.68 27.02
C THR A 182 10.26 1.49 27.41
N ASN A 183 9.67 0.31 27.63
CA ASN A 183 10.40 -0.88 28.12
C ASN A 183 10.94 -1.81 27.01
N GLY A 184 10.95 -1.35 25.74
CA GLY A 184 11.39 -2.13 24.59
C GLY A 184 10.39 -3.22 24.17
N ALA A 185 9.11 -3.05 24.44
CA ALA A 185 8.06 -3.95 23.92
C ALA A 185 7.74 -3.69 22.46
N PHE A 186 8.15 -2.53 21.94
CA PHE A 186 8.04 -2.15 20.54
C PHE A 186 9.43 -1.93 19.93
N ALA A 187 9.54 -2.18 18.62
CA ALA A 187 10.76 -1.98 17.85
C ALA A 187 10.45 -1.51 16.42
N GLN A 188 11.49 -1.03 15.73
CA GLN A 188 11.41 -0.76 14.29
C GLN A 188 11.48 -2.04 13.45
N PHE A 189 12.11 -3.07 13.99
CA PHE A 189 12.27 -4.38 13.36
C PHE A 189 11.33 -5.41 13.98
N ALA A 190 10.67 -6.17 13.11
CA ALA A 190 9.93 -7.39 13.44
C ALA A 190 10.01 -8.34 12.23
N ASP A 191 10.32 -9.61 12.46
CA ASP A 191 10.32 -10.64 11.44
C ASP A 191 8.88 -11.05 11.06
N ALA A 192 8.72 -11.83 10.00
CA ALA A 192 7.39 -12.24 9.53
C ALA A 192 6.58 -13.01 10.58
N LYS A 193 7.23 -13.81 11.43
CA LYS A 193 6.60 -14.50 12.55
C LYS A 193 6.04 -13.50 13.57
N THR A 194 6.85 -12.55 13.99
CA THR A 194 6.45 -11.51 14.95
C THR A 194 5.33 -10.63 14.37
N LEU A 195 5.39 -10.29 13.07
CA LEU A 195 4.34 -9.52 12.43
C LEU A 195 3.00 -10.24 12.46
N VAL A 196 2.94 -11.53 12.09
CA VAL A 196 1.69 -12.28 12.09
C VAL A 196 1.16 -12.56 13.49
N GLU A 197 2.05 -12.84 14.46
CA GLU A 197 1.64 -13.22 15.81
C GLU A 197 1.24 -12.03 16.71
N ARG A 198 1.75 -10.80 16.42
CA ARG A 198 1.64 -9.68 17.36
C ARG A 198 1.14 -8.39 16.74
N ASN A 199 1.18 -8.25 15.42
CA ASN A 199 0.85 -6.99 14.75
C ASN A 199 -0.32 -7.11 13.78
N ALA A 200 -0.83 -8.33 13.59
CA ALA A 200 -1.94 -8.61 12.71
C ALA A 200 -2.88 -9.64 13.33
N TYR A 201 -4.14 -9.61 12.95
CA TYR A 201 -5.15 -10.56 13.38
C TYR A 201 -5.72 -11.33 12.17
N LEU A 202 -6.09 -12.58 12.42
CA LEU A 202 -6.71 -13.43 11.40
C LEU A 202 -8.11 -12.90 11.06
N VAL A 203 -8.36 -12.71 9.78
CA VAL A 203 -9.67 -12.31 9.22
C VAL A 203 -10.42 -13.55 8.75
N THR A 204 -9.78 -14.38 7.92
CA THR A 204 -10.39 -15.54 7.28
C THR A 204 -9.32 -16.47 6.71
N ARG A 205 -9.70 -17.71 6.39
CA ARG A 205 -8.87 -18.59 5.56
C ARG A 205 -9.35 -18.67 4.10
N ASP A 206 -10.40 -17.96 3.75
CA ASP A 206 -10.87 -17.85 2.37
C ASP A 206 -10.29 -16.57 1.73
N VAL A 207 -9.28 -16.73 0.89
CA VAL A 207 -8.58 -15.63 0.23
C VAL A 207 -9.50 -14.76 -0.65
N ARG A 208 -10.64 -15.27 -1.08
CA ARG A 208 -11.62 -14.51 -1.89
C ARG A 208 -12.27 -13.36 -1.09
N GLN A 209 -12.22 -13.44 0.25
CA GLN A 209 -12.71 -12.38 1.14
C GLN A 209 -11.65 -11.32 1.48
N ALA A 210 -10.42 -11.51 0.98
CA ALA A 210 -9.34 -10.57 1.22
C ALA A 210 -9.61 -9.22 0.55
N GLN A 211 -9.27 -8.16 1.26
CA GLN A 211 -9.36 -6.79 0.78
C GLN A 211 -7.96 -6.21 0.51
N PRO A 212 -7.82 -5.22 -0.39
CA PRO A 212 -6.55 -4.52 -0.55
C PRO A 212 -6.00 -4.02 0.79
N GLY A 213 -4.72 -4.25 1.04
CA GLY A 213 -4.04 -3.96 2.31
C GLY A 213 -4.16 -5.06 3.36
N ASP A 214 -4.88 -6.15 3.11
CA ASP A 214 -4.78 -7.37 3.90
C ASP A 214 -3.50 -8.14 3.54
N LEU A 215 -3.12 -9.09 4.39
CA LEU A 215 -1.88 -9.83 4.31
C LEU A 215 -2.18 -11.32 4.16
N LEU A 216 -1.45 -12.01 3.29
CA LEU A 216 -1.43 -13.47 3.28
C LEU A 216 -0.19 -13.93 4.02
N PHE A 217 -0.35 -14.83 4.98
CA PHE A 217 0.78 -15.44 5.68
C PHE A 217 0.86 -16.93 5.41
N TYR A 218 2.10 -17.41 5.30
CA TYR A 218 2.43 -18.82 5.13
C TYR A 218 3.51 -19.24 6.11
N ARG A 219 3.49 -20.54 6.45
CA ARG A 219 4.58 -21.20 7.15
C ARG A 219 5.00 -22.42 6.34
N GLN A 220 6.13 -22.33 5.65
CA GLN A 220 6.69 -23.40 4.83
C GLN A 220 7.52 -24.35 5.69
N PHE A 221 6.93 -25.51 6.02
CA PHE A 221 7.61 -26.52 6.80
C PHE A 221 8.80 -27.08 6.01
N GLY A 222 9.95 -27.18 6.63
CA GLY A 222 11.18 -27.68 6.01
C GLY A 222 12.08 -26.63 5.35
N GLN A 223 11.69 -25.35 5.36
CA GLN A 223 12.57 -24.25 4.95
C GLN A 223 13.29 -23.64 6.16
N SER A 224 14.53 -23.17 5.96
CA SER A 224 15.31 -22.46 6.99
C SER A 224 14.66 -21.14 7.41
N SER A 225 14.02 -20.46 6.47
CA SER A 225 13.19 -19.26 6.68
C SER A 225 11.73 -19.62 6.39
N PRO A 226 11.01 -20.19 7.35
CA PRO A 226 9.71 -20.80 7.07
C PRO A 226 8.56 -19.80 6.92
N TRP A 227 8.72 -18.56 7.36
CA TRP A 227 7.65 -17.58 7.40
C TRP A 227 7.67 -16.69 6.17
N HIS A 228 6.54 -16.62 5.46
CA HIS A 228 6.38 -15.79 4.28
C HIS A 228 5.12 -14.94 4.37
N SER A 229 5.16 -13.78 3.74
CA SER A 229 4.06 -12.85 3.71
C SER A 229 3.89 -12.23 2.33
N MET A 230 2.63 -11.91 1.99
CA MET A 230 2.27 -11.21 0.75
C MET A 230 1.26 -10.11 1.09
N ILE A 231 1.27 -9.02 0.35
CA ILE A 231 0.32 -7.92 0.48
C ILE A 231 -0.76 -8.09 -0.58
N VAL A 232 -2.03 -8.14 -0.16
CA VAL A 232 -3.17 -8.17 -1.09
C VAL A 232 -3.39 -6.78 -1.67
N MET A 233 -3.55 -6.72 -2.98
CA MET A 233 -3.74 -5.48 -3.73
C MET A 233 -4.64 -5.70 -4.95
N ARG A 234 -4.73 -4.70 -5.84
CA ARG A 234 -5.38 -4.82 -7.15
C ARG A 234 -4.45 -4.33 -8.24
N ILE A 235 -4.40 -5.07 -9.35
CA ILE A 235 -3.74 -4.66 -10.59
C ILE A 235 -4.83 -4.47 -11.64
N ALA A 236 -4.99 -3.27 -12.18
CA ALA A 236 -6.04 -2.95 -13.15
C ALA A 236 -7.45 -3.43 -12.69
N GLY A 237 -7.74 -3.28 -11.39
CA GLY A 237 -9.00 -3.70 -10.79
C GLY A 237 -9.11 -5.18 -10.43
N GLN A 238 -8.19 -6.03 -10.87
CA GLN A 238 -8.19 -7.47 -10.55
C GLN A 238 -7.46 -7.75 -9.22
N PRO A 239 -7.95 -8.70 -8.40
CA PRO A 239 -7.27 -9.12 -7.19
C PRO A 239 -5.86 -9.65 -7.50
N ALA A 240 -4.88 -9.19 -6.73
CA ALA A 240 -3.48 -9.53 -6.89
C ALA A 240 -2.75 -9.52 -5.54
N VAL A 241 -1.53 -9.98 -5.55
CA VAL A 241 -0.61 -9.88 -4.41
C VAL A 241 0.74 -9.33 -4.86
N VAL A 242 1.42 -8.67 -3.93
CA VAL A 242 2.83 -8.28 -4.06
C VAL A 242 3.63 -8.87 -2.91
N TYR A 243 4.82 -9.38 -3.19
CA TYR A 243 5.69 -10.01 -2.22
C TYR A 243 7.15 -10.03 -2.69
N ASP A 244 8.06 -10.18 -1.75
CA ASP A 244 9.46 -10.53 -2.01
C ASP A 244 9.63 -12.05 -1.88
N THR A 245 10.34 -12.66 -2.83
CA THR A 245 10.56 -14.12 -2.83
C THR A 245 11.53 -14.57 -1.72
N GLY A 246 12.23 -13.64 -1.09
CA GLY A 246 13.32 -13.93 -0.17
C GLY A 246 14.59 -14.41 -0.88
N GLU A 247 15.66 -14.52 -0.12
CA GLU A 247 16.91 -15.11 -0.61
C GLU A 247 16.75 -16.62 -0.83
N ASP A 248 17.18 -17.11 -1.98
CA ASP A 248 17.21 -18.53 -2.31
C ASP A 248 18.59 -18.93 -2.85
N HIS A 249 19.24 -19.87 -2.15
CA HIS A 249 20.56 -20.41 -2.53
C HIS A 249 21.63 -19.33 -2.84
N GLY A 250 21.70 -18.27 -2.02
CA GLY A 250 22.66 -17.17 -2.16
C GLY A 250 22.29 -16.16 -3.26
N LYS A 251 21.10 -16.29 -3.87
CA LYS A 251 20.57 -15.28 -4.78
C LYS A 251 19.59 -14.39 -4.01
N SER A 252 19.81 -13.08 -4.11
CA SER A 252 18.87 -12.10 -3.52
C SER A 252 17.47 -12.26 -4.09
N GLY A 253 16.47 -12.09 -3.24
CA GLY A 253 15.06 -12.13 -3.62
C GLY A 253 14.67 -11.15 -4.74
N GLU A 254 13.48 -11.36 -5.25
CA GLU A 254 12.83 -10.50 -6.23
C GLU A 254 11.46 -10.07 -5.72
N LEU A 255 11.13 -8.81 -5.92
CA LEU A 255 9.78 -8.34 -5.74
C LEU A 255 8.92 -8.77 -6.92
N ARG A 256 7.80 -9.42 -6.63
CA ARG A 256 6.86 -9.94 -7.63
C ARG A 256 5.45 -9.44 -7.39
N ARG A 257 4.74 -9.22 -8.50
CA ARG A 257 3.29 -9.00 -8.52
C ARG A 257 2.65 -10.16 -9.26
N VAL A 258 1.65 -10.77 -8.65
CA VAL A 258 0.98 -11.95 -9.22
C VAL A 258 -0.53 -11.78 -9.06
N LEU A 259 -1.30 -12.08 -10.09
CA LEU A 259 -2.75 -12.10 -9.98
C LEU A 259 -3.20 -13.22 -9.04
N LEU A 260 -4.25 -12.97 -8.26
CA LEU A 260 -4.74 -13.96 -7.31
C LEU A 260 -5.17 -15.30 -7.96
N PRO A 261 -5.79 -15.32 -9.16
CA PRO A 261 -6.05 -16.57 -9.88
C PRO A 261 -4.77 -17.37 -10.18
N GLU A 262 -3.69 -16.69 -10.58
CA GLU A 262 -2.40 -17.36 -10.86
C GLU A 262 -1.80 -17.97 -9.58
N LEU A 263 -1.94 -17.27 -8.44
CA LEU A 263 -1.50 -17.77 -7.15
C LEU A 263 -2.36 -18.97 -6.68
N LEU A 264 -3.66 -18.97 -6.95
CA LEU A 264 -4.55 -20.11 -6.67
C LEU A 264 -4.17 -21.35 -7.48
N ASP A 265 -3.68 -21.16 -8.70
CA ASP A 265 -3.22 -22.22 -9.60
C ASP A 265 -1.70 -22.44 -9.53
N HIS A 266 -1.02 -21.90 -8.52
CA HIS A 266 0.43 -22.02 -8.38
C HIS A 266 0.88 -23.49 -8.54
N PRO A 267 1.95 -23.76 -9.36
CA PRO A 267 2.38 -25.12 -9.68
C PRO A 267 2.77 -25.93 -8.44
N GLN A 268 3.32 -25.28 -7.42
CA GLN A 268 3.64 -25.87 -6.15
C GLN A 268 2.47 -25.69 -5.16
N PRO A 269 1.75 -26.74 -4.76
CA PRO A 269 0.53 -26.63 -3.94
C PRO A 269 0.70 -25.93 -2.60
N GLN A 270 1.91 -25.99 -2.00
CA GLN A 270 2.20 -25.33 -0.72
C GLN A 270 2.11 -23.79 -0.78
N TRP A 271 2.07 -23.19 -1.97
CA TRP A 271 1.88 -21.75 -2.13
C TRP A 271 0.44 -21.34 -2.45
N ARG A 272 -0.45 -22.30 -2.68
CA ARG A 272 -1.86 -22.00 -2.99
C ARG A 272 -2.57 -21.47 -1.73
N PRO A 273 -3.20 -20.28 -1.79
CA PRO A 273 -3.90 -19.69 -0.63
C PRO A 273 -5.30 -20.29 -0.48
N ILE A 274 -5.38 -21.58 -0.21
CA ILE A 274 -6.63 -22.31 -0.02
C ILE A 274 -6.73 -22.90 1.40
N PRO A 275 -7.93 -23.03 1.98
CA PRO A 275 -8.11 -23.53 3.35
C PRO A 275 -7.50 -24.91 3.60
N GLY A 276 -7.45 -25.76 2.56
CA GLY A 276 -6.88 -27.11 2.64
C GLY A 276 -5.35 -27.16 2.63
N ASN A 277 -4.68 -26.06 2.33
CA ASN A 277 -3.21 -25.97 2.38
C ASN A 277 -2.75 -25.75 3.84
N PRO A 278 -2.05 -26.71 4.48
CA PRO A 278 -1.58 -26.55 5.86
C PRO A 278 -0.55 -25.44 6.03
N ASN A 279 0.15 -25.09 4.94
CA ASN A 279 1.17 -24.03 4.96
C ASN A 279 0.53 -22.63 4.89
N PHE A 280 -0.69 -22.50 4.36
CA PHE A 280 -1.41 -21.21 4.31
C PHE A 280 -2.07 -20.94 5.67
N LEU A 281 -1.58 -19.95 6.38
CA LEU A 281 -2.11 -19.56 7.69
C LEU A 281 -3.43 -18.81 7.57
N GLY A 282 -3.61 -18.02 6.51
CA GLY A 282 -4.84 -17.27 6.25
C GLY A 282 -4.59 -15.86 5.74
N VAL A 283 -5.70 -15.12 5.68
CA VAL A 283 -5.77 -13.69 5.41
C VAL A 283 -5.75 -12.97 6.75
N TYR A 284 -4.81 -12.08 6.93
CA TYR A 284 -4.62 -11.29 8.13
C TYR A 284 -4.79 -9.81 7.83
N ARG A 285 -5.02 -9.03 8.88
CA ARG A 285 -5.14 -7.57 8.79
C ARG A 285 -4.34 -6.93 9.91
N TRP A 286 -3.71 -5.81 9.62
CA TRP A 286 -2.98 -5.05 10.63
C TRP A 286 -3.87 -4.68 11.81
N ASN A 287 -3.36 -4.84 13.02
CA ASN A 287 -4.11 -4.55 14.25
C ASN A 287 -4.60 -3.09 14.33
N ILE A 288 -3.86 -2.13 13.75
CA ILE A 288 -4.28 -0.72 13.69
C ILE A 288 -5.58 -0.52 12.91
N LEU A 289 -5.95 -1.45 12.03
CA LEU A 289 -7.20 -1.42 11.25
C LEU A 289 -8.35 -2.17 11.93
N ARG A 290 -8.12 -2.73 13.13
CA ARG A 290 -9.16 -3.43 13.88
C ARG A 290 -10.16 -2.41 14.40
N GLY A 291 -11.34 -2.38 13.78
CA GLY A 291 -12.42 -1.45 14.07
C GLY A 291 -13.11 -1.75 15.41
N THR A 292 -13.99 -0.85 15.81
CA THR A 292 -14.93 -1.09 16.92
C THR A 292 -15.77 -2.32 16.63
N LEU A 293 -15.91 -3.15 17.65
CA LEU A 293 -16.89 -4.27 17.68
C LEU A 293 -18.29 -3.74 17.43
#